data_8bd6f6b1fc2ed855eb1bb553d88c0bf1
#
_entry.id   8bd6f6b1fc2ed855eb1bb553d88c0bf1
#
_cell.length_a   1.000
_cell.length_b   1.000
_cell.length_c   1.000
_cell.angle_alpha   90.00
_cell.angle_beta   90.00
_cell.angle_gamma   90.00
#
_symmetry.space_group_name_H-M   'P 1'
#
loop_
_entity.id
_entity.type
_entity.pdbx_description
1 polymer ?
#
loop_
_entity_poly.entity_id
_entity_poly.type
_entity_poly.pdbx_seq_one_letter_code
_entity_poly.pdbx_strand_id
1 'polypeptide(L)'
;MKKTRTDAMDSSRRDFLKLSAAAAVGMGIAQPLASASRISQASSQTKPELIQGKDPYALAARFGKYLRVTDVTDGLDAVGRADLTLMDPSIRPLWMGMRFWGPAVTIRVIPTNRRMPVIDRKDALLQHDIWNKSGGTHARLTTKPGCVIVTSTNGARECGYWGSNNSMAMQANGVVGIVTDGNARDTDEIILQKNPVACKGIGRTIIPGRVELMDVDVPVACGGVMVRPGDIIGCDWDGVVVVPIEVAEDVLYFAARIAIDDKKSRRNLYEKLGRKPDETVDWESVADYFKDIL
;
A
#
# COMPACT_ATOMS: atom_id res chain seq x y z
N MET A 1 2.97 3.56 -66.34
CA MET A 1 3.30 2.26 -65.71
C MET A 1 3.74 2.52 -64.26
N LYS A 2 2.81 2.30 -63.29
CA LYS A 2 3.07 2.42 -61.86
C LYS A 2 3.40 1.01 -61.34
N LYS A 3 4.63 0.77 -60.92
CA LYS A 3 5.02 -0.43 -60.14
C LYS A 3 4.74 -0.16 -58.66
N THR A 4 3.97 -1.03 -58.07
CA THR A 4 3.42 -0.95 -56.76
C THR A 4 4.43 -1.34 -55.68
N ARG A 5 4.35 -0.66 -54.59
CA ARG A 5 5.24 -0.67 -53.38
C ARG A 5 5.04 -1.90 -52.45
N THR A 6 4.48 -3.00 -52.97
CA THR A 6 4.13 -4.20 -52.19
C THR A 6 5.17 -5.32 -52.19
N ASP A 7 6.14 -5.29 -53.11
CA ASP A 7 7.08 -6.42 -53.28
C ASP A 7 8.35 -6.32 -52.39
N ALA A 8 8.59 -5.20 -51.75
CA ALA A 8 9.78 -5.00 -50.89
C ALA A 8 9.64 -5.44 -49.42
N MET A 9 8.39 -5.72 -48.95
CA MET A 9 8.16 -6.14 -47.55
C MET A 9 8.12 -7.66 -47.35
N ASP A 10 8.04 -8.44 -48.42
CA ASP A 10 7.90 -9.91 -48.31
C ASP A 10 9.26 -10.64 -48.37
N SER A 11 10.32 -10.01 -48.85
CA SER A 11 11.67 -10.57 -48.86
C SER A 11 12.35 -10.49 -47.42
N SER A 12 12.06 -9.46 -46.67
CA SER A 12 12.64 -9.24 -45.32
C SER A 12 12.15 -10.26 -44.27
N ARG A 13 10.94 -10.79 -44.43
CA ARG A 13 10.40 -11.80 -43.50
C ARG A 13 10.94 -13.21 -43.78
N ARG A 14 11.28 -13.53 -45.02
CA ARG A 14 11.83 -14.84 -45.41
C ARG A 14 13.30 -14.99 -45.02
N ASP A 15 14.05 -13.89 -44.98
CA ASP A 15 15.47 -13.91 -44.60
C ASP A 15 15.66 -13.96 -43.08
N PHE A 16 14.73 -13.40 -42.30
CA PHE A 16 14.75 -13.51 -40.82
C PHE A 16 14.50 -14.93 -40.32
N LEU A 17 13.68 -15.71 -41.02
CA LEU A 17 13.39 -17.11 -40.69
C LEU A 17 14.47 -18.10 -41.12
N LYS A 18 15.38 -17.70 -42.04
CA LYS A 18 16.50 -18.54 -42.46
C LYS A 18 17.75 -18.41 -41.60
N LEU A 19 17.90 -17.32 -40.82
CA LEU A 19 19.02 -17.13 -39.91
C LEU A 19 18.85 -17.83 -38.55
N SER A 20 17.63 -18.27 -38.21
CA SER A 20 17.35 -18.97 -36.95
C SER A 20 17.47 -20.49 -37.04
N ALA A 21 17.75 -21.05 -38.22
CA ALA A 21 17.84 -22.51 -38.43
C ALA A 21 19.27 -23.06 -38.60
N ALA A 22 20.31 -22.23 -38.55
CA ALA A 22 21.67 -22.63 -38.89
C ALA A 22 22.64 -22.68 -37.70
N ALA A 23 22.18 -22.61 -36.44
CA ALA A 23 23.03 -22.63 -35.26
C ALA A 23 22.78 -23.83 -34.30
N ALA A 24 22.40 -24.97 -34.82
CA ALA A 24 22.15 -26.16 -33.99
C ALA A 24 22.72 -27.46 -34.62
N VAL A 25 24.02 -27.45 -34.93
CA VAL A 25 24.77 -28.71 -35.12
C VAL A 25 26.17 -28.52 -34.55
N GLY A 26 26.48 -29.15 -33.45
CA GLY A 26 27.87 -29.36 -33.02
C GLY A 26 28.08 -29.33 -31.52
N MET A 27 28.15 -30.53 -30.98
CA MET A 27 28.79 -31.03 -29.77
C MET A 27 27.86 -31.50 -28.66
N GLY A 28 27.68 -32.82 -28.69
CA GLY A 28 27.07 -33.57 -27.61
C GLY A 28 27.95 -33.65 -26.38
N ILE A 29 27.34 -33.46 -25.23
CA ILE A 29 27.59 -34.22 -24.00
C ILE A 29 26.25 -34.32 -23.30
N ALA A 30 25.74 -35.54 -23.23
CA ALA A 30 24.56 -35.90 -22.46
C ALA A 30 24.90 -35.85 -20.97
N GLN A 31 24.31 -34.88 -20.23
CA GLN A 31 24.13 -35.03 -18.79
C GLN A 31 22.65 -35.19 -18.45
N PRO A 32 22.27 -36.08 -17.56
CA PRO A 32 20.87 -36.37 -17.28
C PRO A 32 20.22 -35.20 -16.56
N LEU A 33 19.06 -34.80 -17.04
CA LEU A 33 18.14 -33.85 -16.41
C LEU A 33 17.58 -34.47 -15.09
N ALA A 34 18.33 -34.29 -14.02
CA ALA A 34 17.87 -34.56 -12.67
C ALA A 34 17.66 -33.26 -11.92
N SER A 35 16.61 -32.51 -12.29
CA SER A 35 16.16 -31.36 -11.48
C SER A 35 14.71 -30.89 -11.73
N ALA A 36 13.87 -31.74 -12.31
CA ALA A 36 12.43 -31.42 -12.46
C ALA A 36 11.59 -31.68 -11.19
N SER A 37 12.20 -32.09 -10.07
CA SER A 37 11.49 -32.42 -8.82
C SER A 37 11.65 -31.40 -7.69
N ARG A 38 12.21 -30.21 -7.94
CA ARG A 38 12.36 -29.17 -6.90
C ARG A 38 11.46 -27.93 -7.06
N ILE A 39 10.56 -27.91 -8.03
CA ILE A 39 9.63 -26.75 -8.22
C ILE A 39 8.27 -26.98 -7.54
N SER A 40 7.97 -28.18 -7.02
CA SER A 40 6.65 -28.48 -6.43
C SER A 40 6.58 -28.38 -4.91
N GLN A 41 7.58 -27.82 -4.22
CA GLN A 41 7.55 -27.65 -2.77
C GLN A 41 7.64 -26.18 -2.28
N ALA A 42 7.37 -25.20 -3.13
CA ALA A 42 7.38 -23.80 -2.74
C ALA A 42 5.97 -23.25 -2.43
N SER A 43 5.02 -24.04 -1.96
CA SER A 43 3.69 -23.60 -1.57
C SER A 43 3.25 -24.01 -0.16
N SER A 44 4.16 -24.23 0.78
CA SER A 44 3.84 -23.97 2.18
C SER A 44 4.17 -22.51 2.45
N GLN A 45 3.22 -21.62 2.21
CA GLN A 45 3.30 -20.26 2.74
C GLN A 45 3.31 -20.39 4.26
N THR A 46 4.49 -20.49 4.85
CA THR A 46 4.70 -20.14 6.25
C THR A 46 4.11 -18.76 6.43
N LYS A 47 3.12 -18.64 7.33
CA LYS A 47 2.73 -17.32 7.88
C LYS A 47 4.04 -16.61 8.16
N PRO A 48 4.20 -15.33 7.72
CA PRO A 48 5.42 -14.60 8.04
C PRO A 48 5.64 -14.77 9.54
N GLU A 49 6.76 -15.36 9.95
CA GLU A 49 7.14 -15.37 11.34
C GLU A 49 7.12 -13.92 11.78
N LEU A 50 6.22 -13.60 12.68
CA LEU A 50 6.24 -12.33 13.40
C LEU A 50 7.67 -12.21 13.91
N ILE A 51 8.41 -11.20 13.45
CA ILE A 51 9.82 -11.01 13.82
C ILE A 51 9.87 -11.08 15.33
N GLN A 52 10.54 -12.10 15.86
CA GLN A 52 10.45 -12.48 17.25
C GLN A 52 10.77 -11.28 18.14
N GLY A 53 9.82 -10.90 18.98
CA GLY A 53 9.99 -9.95 20.06
C GLY A 53 9.51 -8.52 19.85
N LYS A 54 9.10 -8.10 18.63
CA LYS A 54 8.60 -6.72 18.39
C LYS A 54 7.08 -6.69 18.39
N ASP A 55 6.51 -5.79 19.18
CA ASP A 55 5.07 -5.49 19.12
C ASP A 55 4.82 -4.33 18.14
N PRO A 56 4.28 -4.61 16.93
CA PRO A 56 4.06 -3.58 15.92
C PRO A 56 2.99 -2.56 16.33
N TYR A 57 2.06 -2.93 17.21
CA TYR A 57 1.03 -2.01 17.72
C TYR A 57 1.63 -1.00 18.70
N ALA A 58 2.46 -1.46 19.63
CA ALA A 58 3.16 -0.59 20.55
C ALA A 58 4.11 0.38 19.81
N LEU A 59 4.84 -0.11 18.83
CA LEU A 59 5.71 0.72 17.98
C LEU A 59 4.91 1.76 17.19
N ALA A 60 3.83 1.35 16.51
CA ALA A 60 2.98 2.27 15.75
C ALA A 60 2.38 3.38 16.64
N ALA A 61 1.96 3.05 17.85
CA ALA A 61 1.47 4.03 18.81
C ALA A 61 2.55 5.06 19.18
N ARG A 62 3.81 4.64 19.28
CA ARG A 62 4.94 5.55 19.54
C ARG A 62 5.18 6.51 18.38
N PHE A 63 5.20 6.01 17.12
CA PHE A 63 5.30 6.86 15.94
C PHE A 63 4.14 7.88 15.90
N GLY A 64 2.94 7.41 16.13
CA GLY A 64 1.71 8.22 16.04
C GLY A 64 1.62 9.36 17.04
N LYS A 65 2.36 9.32 18.16
CA LYS A 65 2.21 10.30 19.22
C LYS A 65 2.69 11.71 18.82
N TYR A 66 3.88 11.80 18.23
CA TYR A 66 4.49 13.09 17.92
C TYR A 66 5.10 13.20 16.52
N LEU A 67 5.45 12.07 15.87
CA LEU A 67 6.22 12.08 14.64
C LEU A 67 5.32 12.30 13.42
N ARG A 68 5.76 13.14 12.50
CA ARG A 68 5.16 13.33 11.18
C ARG A 68 5.73 12.31 10.18
N VAL A 69 5.05 12.14 9.05
CA VAL A 69 5.58 11.33 7.94
C VAL A 69 6.97 11.80 7.56
N THR A 70 7.20 13.11 7.48
CA THR A 70 8.51 13.68 7.12
C THR A 70 9.61 13.37 8.13
N ASP A 71 9.34 13.43 9.44
CA ASP A 71 10.33 13.05 10.46
C ASP A 71 10.74 11.57 10.32
N VAL A 72 9.77 10.72 9.95
CA VAL A 72 9.98 9.29 9.78
C VAL A 72 10.70 8.98 8.47
N THR A 73 10.44 9.73 7.40
CA THR A 73 11.21 9.57 6.15
C THR A 73 12.68 9.90 6.35
N ASP A 74 12.99 10.97 7.09
CA ASP A 74 14.38 11.31 7.44
C ASP A 74 15.03 10.19 8.30
N GLY A 75 14.25 9.58 9.20
CA GLY A 75 14.69 8.41 9.97
C GLY A 75 14.97 7.18 9.07
N LEU A 76 14.15 6.96 8.05
CA LEU A 76 14.35 5.90 7.06
C LEU A 76 15.60 6.14 6.21
N ASP A 77 15.89 7.39 5.85
CA ASP A 77 17.12 7.77 5.18
C ASP A 77 18.35 7.44 6.05
N ALA A 78 18.27 7.73 7.34
CA ALA A 78 19.35 7.44 8.29
C ALA A 78 19.67 5.95 8.40
N VAL A 79 18.69 5.06 8.20
CA VAL A 79 18.89 3.60 8.19
C VAL A 79 19.08 3.01 6.80
N GLY A 80 19.26 3.86 5.76
CA GLY A 80 19.52 3.43 4.39
C GLY A 80 18.31 2.82 3.66
N ARG A 81 17.09 3.27 4.01
CA ARG A 81 15.83 2.80 3.41
C ARG A 81 15.11 3.84 2.55
N ALA A 82 15.73 5.00 2.31
CA ALA A 82 15.21 6.16 1.58
C ALA A 82 14.01 5.85 0.63
N ASP A 83 14.27 5.75 -0.66
CA ASP A 83 13.21 5.67 -1.69
C ASP A 83 12.37 4.38 -1.68
N LEU A 84 12.75 3.36 -0.90
CA LEU A 84 12.10 2.04 -0.90
C LEU A 84 10.77 2.00 -0.12
N THR A 85 10.44 3.06 0.60
CA THR A 85 9.39 3.06 1.63
C THR A 85 8.36 4.16 1.45
N LEU A 86 8.53 5.01 0.45
CA LEU A 86 7.61 6.11 0.14
C LEU A 86 6.60 5.66 -0.92
N MET A 87 5.33 5.62 -0.57
CA MET A 87 4.28 5.33 -1.55
C MET A 87 4.16 6.46 -2.57
N ASP A 88 3.68 6.12 -3.77
CA ASP A 88 3.38 7.05 -4.86
C ASP A 88 2.70 8.32 -4.30
N PRO A 89 3.24 9.53 -4.56
CA PRO A 89 2.74 10.78 -3.99
C PRO A 89 1.31 11.13 -4.43
N SER A 90 0.73 10.42 -5.40
CA SER A 90 -0.69 10.54 -5.73
C SER A 90 -1.62 9.86 -4.71
N ILE A 91 -1.10 8.98 -3.85
CA ILE A 91 -1.86 8.42 -2.73
C ILE A 91 -1.94 9.48 -1.62
N ARG A 92 -3.12 10.08 -1.47
CA ARG A 92 -3.31 11.22 -0.56
C ARG A 92 -4.45 10.98 0.41
N PRO A 93 -4.37 11.54 1.62
CA PRO A 93 -5.51 11.61 2.52
C PRO A 93 -6.67 12.36 1.88
N LEU A 94 -7.91 11.88 2.08
CA LEU A 94 -9.10 12.52 1.49
C LEU A 94 -9.50 13.84 2.17
N TRP A 95 -9.00 14.12 3.37
CA TRP A 95 -9.30 15.37 4.08
C TRP A 95 -8.09 15.87 4.88
N MET A 96 -8.00 17.20 4.96
CA MET A 96 -6.90 17.87 5.65
C MET A 96 -6.93 17.61 7.16
N GLY A 97 -5.75 17.36 7.76
CA GLY A 97 -5.61 17.03 9.18
C GLY A 97 -5.83 15.55 9.48
N MET A 98 -6.09 14.70 8.47
CA MET A 98 -6.09 13.26 8.65
C MET A 98 -4.68 12.79 9.01
N ARG A 99 -4.62 11.97 10.05
CA ARG A 99 -3.37 11.36 10.50
C ARG A 99 -3.65 10.03 11.17
N PHE A 100 -2.86 9.01 10.82
CA PHE A 100 -2.93 7.71 11.48
C PHE A 100 -1.59 6.97 11.39
N TRP A 101 -1.39 6.06 12.35
CA TRP A 101 -0.27 5.13 12.39
C TRP A 101 -0.77 3.80 12.90
N GLY A 102 -0.36 2.70 12.26
CA GLY A 102 -0.75 1.36 12.66
C GLY A 102 -0.04 0.28 11.86
N PRO A 103 0.01 -0.96 12.38
CA PRO A 103 0.53 -2.08 11.63
C PRO A 103 -0.39 -2.45 10.46
N ALA A 104 0.22 -2.86 9.36
CA ALA A 104 -0.47 -3.21 8.12
C ALA A 104 -1.24 -4.52 8.23
N VAL A 105 -2.50 -4.50 7.81
CA VAL A 105 -3.29 -5.66 7.37
C VAL A 105 -3.47 -5.51 5.87
N THR A 106 -2.97 -6.45 5.09
CA THR A 106 -2.87 -6.30 3.65
C THR A 106 -3.98 -7.03 2.90
N ILE A 107 -4.42 -6.43 1.79
CA ILE A 107 -5.40 -7.00 0.87
C ILE A 107 -4.82 -6.95 -0.54
N ARG A 108 -4.88 -8.07 -1.25
CA ARG A 108 -4.55 -8.17 -2.67
C ARG A 108 -5.81 -8.43 -3.48
N VAL A 109 -6.13 -7.53 -4.40
CA VAL A 109 -7.19 -7.71 -5.38
C VAL A 109 -6.62 -7.63 -6.80
N ILE A 110 -7.30 -8.23 -7.75
CA ILE A 110 -6.96 -8.18 -9.18
C ILE A 110 -8.18 -7.80 -10.01
N PRO A 111 -8.00 -7.26 -11.23
CA PRO A 111 -9.09 -7.09 -12.18
C PRO A 111 -9.78 -8.41 -12.49
N THR A 112 -11.12 -8.40 -12.52
CA THR A 112 -11.89 -9.58 -12.91
C THR A 112 -12.14 -9.63 -14.42
N ASN A 113 -12.26 -10.82 -14.97
CA ASN A 113 -12.79 -11.07 -16.31
C ASN A 113 -14.26 -11.56 -16.29
N ARG A 114 -14.90 -11.60 -15.12
CA ARG A 114 -16.29 -12.03 -14.94
C ARG A 114 -17.23 -10.85 -15.11
N ARG A 115 -18.23 -10.99 -15.97
CA ARG A 115 -19.28 -9.98 -16.12
C ARG A 115 -20.31 -10.09 -15.00
N MET A 116 -20.80 -8.93 -14.56
CA MET A 116 -21.99 -8.88 -13.72
C MET A 116 -23.21 -9.28 -14.55
N PRO A 117 -24.12 -10.11 -14.01
CA PRO A 117 -25.39 -10.37 -14.66
C PRO A 117 -26.24 -9.09 -14.74
N VAL A 118 -27.01 -8.95 -15.78
CA VAL A 118 -28.08 -7.95 -15.84
C VAL A 118 -29.18 -8.39 -14.88
N ILE A 119 -29.58 -7.49 -13.99
CA ILE A 119 -30.57 -7.79 -12.95
C ILE A 119 -31.89 -7.12 -13.32
N ASP A 120 -32.99 -7.91 -13.40
CA ASP A 120 -34.34 -7.39 -13.58
C ASP A 120 -34.77 -6.70 -12.25
N ARG A 121 -35.69 -5.73 -12.36
CA ARG A 121 -36.31 -5.09 -11.19
C ARG A 121 -37.01 -6.09 -10.26
N LYS A 122 -37.46 -7.21 -10.79
CA LYS A 122 -38.08 -8.30 -9.99
C LYS A 122 -37.07 -8.99 -9.07
N ASP A 123 -35.79 -8.92 -9.42
CA ASP A 123 -34.69 -9.60 -8.73
C ASP A 123 -33.84 -8.63 -7.91
N ALA A 124 -34.44 -7.57 -7.38
CA ALA A 124 -33.71 -6.57 -6.57
C ALA A 124 -32.95 -7.21 -5.40
N LEU A 125 -33.47 -8.30 -4.82
CA LEU A 125 -32.80 -9.07 -3.78
C LEU A 125 -31.54 -9.78 -4.30
N LEU A 126 -31.53 -10.20 -5.57
CA LEU A 126 -30.36 -10.80 -6.20
C LEU A 126 -29.19 -9.79 -6.30
N GLN A 127 -29.49 -8.52 -6.52
CA GLN A 127 -28.44 -7.48 -6.48
C GLN A 127 -27.78 -7.41 -5.11
N HIS A 128 -28.55 -7.45 -4.06
CA HIS A 128 -28.07 -7.47 -2.68
C HIS A 128 -27.24 -8.74 -2.40
N ASP A 129 -27.70 -9.89 -2.87
CA ASP A 129 -26.95 -11.15 -2.75
C ASP A 129 -25.62 -11.14 -3.48
N ILE A 130 -25.59 -10.62 -4.71
CA ILE A 130 -24.35 -10.47 -5.48
C ILE A 130 -23.39 -9.54 -4.76
N TRP A 131 -23.89 -8.42 -4.22
CA TRP A 131 -23.11 -7.49 -3.43
C TRP A 131 -22.52 -8.18 -2.20
N ASN A 132 -23.33 -8.86 -1.41
CA ASN A 132 -22.89 -9.55 -0.20
C ASN A 132 -21.86 -10.65 -0.51
N LYS A 133 -22.06 -11.42 -1.57
CA LYS A 133 -21.15 -12.47 -2.01
C LYS A 133 -19.83 -11.91 -2.54
N SER A 134 -19.87 -10.75 -3.20
CA SER A 134 -18.68 -10.07 -3.74
C SER A 134 -18.00 -9.19 -2.70
N GLY A 135 -18.77 -8.59 -1.81
CA GLY A 135 -18.30 -7.78 -0.68
C GLY A 135 -17.75 -8.60 0.48
N GLY A 136 -17.87 -9.92 0.41
CA GLY A 136 -17.29 -10.86 1.38
C GLY A 136 -15.78 -10.74 1.62
N THR A 137 -15.14 -9.88 0.85
CA THR A 137 -13.77 -9.38 1.02
C THR A 137 -13.50 -8.92 2.44
N HIS A 138 -14.37 -8.06 2.95
CA HIS A 138 -14.18 -7.46 4.28
C HIS A 138 -14.38 -8.47 5.41
N ALA A 139 -15.25 -9.48 5.21
CA ALA A 139 -15.48 -10.56 6.17
C ALA A 139 -14.28 -11.51 6.32
N ARG A 140 -13.33 -11.50 5.37
CA ARG A 140 -12.10 -12.31 5.45
C ARG A 140 -10.96 -11.61 6.18
N LEU A 141 -11.12 -10.34 6.52
CA LEU A 141 -10.10 -9.57 7.23
C LEU A 141 -10.12 -9.91 8.71
N THR A 142 -8.99 -10.29 9.24
CA THR A 142 -8.76 -10.37 10.68
C THR A 142 -8.13 -9.07 11.14
N THR A 143 -8.96 -8.06 11.40
CA THR A 143 -8.50 -6.77 11.92
C THR A 143 -8.39 -6.82 13.43
N LYS A 144 -7.37 -6.14 13.96
CA LYS A 144 -7.25 -5.81 15.39
C LYS A 144 -7.34 -4.30 15.54
N PRO A 145 -7.92 -3.79 16.63
CA PRO A 145 -7.92 -2.35 16.91
C PRO A 145 -6.52 -1.76 16.80
N GLY A 146 -6.39 -0.62 16.13
CA GLY A 146 -5.11 0.04 15.89
C GLY A 146 -4.43 -0.32 14.57
N CYS A 147 -4.93 -1.27 13.77
CA CYS A 147 -4.33 -1.62 12.48
C CYS A 147 -4.69 -0.62 11.36
N VAL A 148 -3.87 -0.63 10.31
CA VAL A 148 -4.10 0.06 9.03
C VAL A 148 -4.33 -0.99 7.95
N ILE A 149 -5.43 -0.85 7.18
CA ILE A 149 -5.68 -1.72 6.04
C ILE A 149 -4.96 -1.15 4.81
N VAL A 150 -4.16 -1.97 4.14
CA VAL A 150 -3.46 -1.63 2.90
C VAL A 150 -3.99 -2.49 1.77
N THR A 151 -4.66 -1.85 0.80
CA THR A 151 -5.28 -2.54 -0.34
C THR A 151 -4.51 -2.27 -1.63
N SER A 152 -3.87 -3.31 -2.16
CA SER A 152 -3.30 -3.28 -3.51
C SER A 152 -4.36 -3.66 -4.54
N THR A 153 -4.62 -2.76 -5.48
CA THR A 153 -5.62 -2.97 -6.54
C THR A 153 -5.02 -3.52 -7.83
N ASN A 154 -3.70 -3.67 -7.85
CA ASN A 154 -2.97 -4.27 -8.97
C ASN A 154 -3.32 -3.66 -10.34
N GLY A 155 -3.41 -2.33 -10.38
CA GLY A 155 -3.71 -1.59 -11.60
C GLY A 155 -5.17 -1.69 -12.07
N ALA A 156 -6.09 -2.13 -11.21
CA ALA A 156 -7.53 -2.07 -11.51
C ALA A 156 -7.91 -0.65 -11.94
N ARG A 157 -8.67 -0.56 -13.03
CA ARG A 157 -9.11 0.71 -13.60
C ARG A 157 -10.08 1.41 -12.66
N GLU A 158 -11.22 1.85 -13.12
CA GLU A 158 -12.21 2.49 -12.26
C GLU A 158 -12.92 1.46 -11.35
N CYS A 159 -12.52 1.41 -10.08
CA CYS A 159 -13.22 0.68 -9.03
C CYS A 159 -13.07 1.46 -7.74
N GLY A 160 -14.17 1.99 -7.22
CA GLY A 160 -14.22 2.58 -5.88
C GLY A 160 -14.26 1.47 -4.84
N TYR A 161 -13.09 0.93 -4.51
CA TYR A 161 -12.97 -0.22 -3.61
C TYR A 161 -13.44 0.12 -2.19
N TRP A 162 -13.05 1.29 -1.70
CA TRP A 162 -13.46 1.80 -0.40
C TRP A 162 -14.53 2.88 -0.54
N GLY A 163 -15.72 2.62 -0.01
CA GLY A 163 -16.81 3.58 0.09
C GLY A 163 -17.06 3.98 1.54
N SER A 164 -17.95 4.95 1.76
CA SER A 164 -18.26 5.52 3.08
C SER A 164 -18.69 4.45 4.09
N ASN A 165 -19.64 3.59 3.70
CA ASN A 165 -20.17 2.56 4.58
C ASN A 165 -19.12 1.51 4.98
N ASN A 166 -18.31 1.04 4.03
CA ASN A 166 -17.28 0.04 4.28
C ASN A 166 -16.15 0.61 5.15
N SER A 167 -15.70 1.82 4.87
CA SER A 167 -14.64 2.48 5.67
C SER A 167 -15.12 2.77 7.10
N MET A 168 -16.39 3.19 7.26
CA MET A 168 -16.99 3.39 8.58
C MET A 168 -17.11 2.07 9.36
N ALA A 169 -17.50 0.98 8.70
CA ALA A 169 -17.56 -0.34 9.34
C ALA A 169 -16.19 -0.80 9.83
N MET A 170 -15.12 -0.54 9.07
CA MET A 170 -13.74 -0.85 9.51
C MET A 170 -13.34 0.03 10.69
N GLN A 171 -13.64 1.31 10.66
CA GLN A 171 -13.38 2.21 11.78
C GLN A 171 -14.13 1.76 13.06
N ALA A 172 -15.37 1.30 12.94
CA ALA A 172 -16.13 0.73 14.06
C ALA A 172 -15.47 -0.53 14.65
N ASN A 173 -14.70 -1.27 13.84
CA ASN A 173 -13.87 -2.42 14.27
C ASN A 173 -12.47 -2.00 14.78
N GLY A 174 -12.24 -0.70 14.97
CA GLY A 174 -10.98 -0.19 15.52
C GLY A 174 -9.86 0.00 14.50
N VAL A 175 -10.11 -0.12 13.19
CA VAL A 175 -9.15 0.23 12.14
C VAL A 175 -8.89 1.74 12.18
N VAL A 176 -7.63 2.13 12.26
CA VAL A 176 -7.23 3.54 12.40
C VAL A 176 -6.93 4.23 11.07
N GLY A 177 -6.77 3.46 10.00
CA GLY A 177 -6.50 3.99 8.67
C GLY A 177 -6.72 2.97 7.56
N ILE A 178 -7.00 3.47 6.36
CA ILE A 178 -7.14 2.70 5.13
C ILE A 178 -6.30 3.36 4.06
N VAL A 179 -5.45 2.57 3.40
CA VAL A 179 -4.60 3.01 2.29
C VAL A 179 -4.90 2.15 1.07
N THR A 180 -4.99 2.76 -0.11
CA THR A 180 -5.12 2.03 -1.36
C THR A 180 -4.44 2.75 -2.52
N ASP A 181 -3.77 2.00 -3.40
CA ASP A 181 -3.29 2.47 -4.71
C ASP A 181 -4.40 2.51 -5.77
N GLY A 182 -5.63 2.20 -5.37
CA GLY A 182 -6.85 2.32 -6.17
C GLY A 182 -7.67 3.56 -5.80
N ASN A 183 -8.97 3.45 -6.03
CA ASN A 183 -9.89 4.56 -5.83
C ASN A 183 -10.80 4.34 -4.61
N ALA A 184 -11.15 5.44 -3.95
CA ALA A 184 -12.29 5.52 -3.04
C ALA A 184 -13.53 6.04 -3.78
N ARG A 185 -14.72 5.79 -3.25
CA ARG A 185 -15.99 6.36 -3.69
C ARG A 185 -16.76 6.91 -2.49
N ASP A 186 -17.90 7.53 -2.74
CA ASP A 186 -18.72 8.17 -1.69
C ASP A 186 -17.89 9.18 -0.87
N THR A 187 -16.99 9.88 -1.56
CA THR A 187 -15.92 10.67 -0.92
C THR A 187 -16.44 11.85 -0.14
N ASP A 188 -17.57 12.44 -0.55
CA ASP A 188 -18.24 13.52 0.19
C ASP A 188 -18.64 13.05 1.60
N GLU A 189 -19.19 11.84 1.69
CA GLU A 189 -19.56 11.23 2.97
C GLU A 189 -18.32 10.84 3.79
N ILE A 190 -17.29 10.26 3.15
CA ILE A 190 -16.02 9.92 3.82
C ILE A 190 -15.40 11.17 4.47
N ILE A 191 -15.40 12.30 3.75
CA ILE A 191 -14.87 13.58 4.24
C ILE A 191 -15.71 14.11 5.40
N LEU A 192 -17.04 14.11 5.26
CA LEU A 192 -17.96 14.58 6.28
C LEU A 192 -17.88 13.74 7.56
N GLN A 193 -17.79 12.42 7.42
CA GLN A 193 -17.69 11.45 8.50
C GLN A 193 -16.28 11.36 9.12
N LYS A 194 -15.27 11.99 8.49
CA LYS A 194 -13.88 11.90 8.90
C LYS A 194 -13.33 10.47 8.91
N ASN A 195 -13.81 9.60 7.98
CA ASN A 195 -13.24 8.27 7.83
C ASN A 195 -11.78 8.38 7.33
N PRO A 196 -10.83 7.65 7.94
CA PRO A 196 -9.41 7.80 7.64
C PRO A 196 -9.01 6.98 6.40
N VAL A 197 -9.28 7.53 5.20
CA VAL A 197 -8.97 6.89 3.92
C VAL A 197 -7.98 7.73 3.13
N ALA A 198 -6.83 7.12 2.78
CA ALA A 198 -5.87 7.64 1.81
C ALA A 198 -5.94 6.78 0.53
N CYS A 199 -6.08 7.42 -0.62
CA CYS A 199 -6.24 6.72 -1.90
C CYS A 199 -5.56 7.46 -3.04
N LYS A 200 -5.32 6.73 -4.14
CA LYS A 200 -4.72 7.29 -5.35
C LYS A 200 -5.71 8.12 -6.17
N GLY A 201 -7.00 7.79 -6.11
CA GLY A 201 -7.99 8.47 -6.92
C GLY A 201 -9.41 8.31 -6.41
N ILE A 202 -10.34 8.95 -7.11
CA ILE A 202 -11.77 8.88 -6.84
C ILE A 202 -12.44 8.06 -7.93
N GLY A 203 -13.21 7.05 -7.53
CA GLY A 203 -13.99 6.19 -8.41
C GLY A 203 -15.47 6.35 -8.16
N ARG A 204 -16.28 5.85 -9.11
CA ARG A 204 -17.74 5.96 -9.06
C ARG A 204 -18.41 4.60 -8.98
N THR A 205 -17.66 3.53 -9.20
CA THR A 205 -18.18 2.21 -9.44
C THR A 205 -17.98 1.27 -8.25
N ILE A 206 -18.70 0.16 -8.26
CA ILE A 206 -18.62 -0.87 -7.21
C ILE A 206 -17.60 -1.96 -7.54
N ILE A 207 -17.25 -2.76 -6.56
CA ILE A 207 -16.32 -3.90 -6.63
C ILE A 207 -16.78 -4.99 -7.60
N PRO A 208 -18.04 -5.50 -7.52
CA PRO A 208 -18.51 -6.61 -8.35
C PRO A 208 -18.34 -6.35 -9.85
N GLY A 209 -17.83 -7.33 -10.57
CA GLY A 209 -17.57 -7.24 -12.01
C GLY A 209 -16.39 -6.38 -12.41
N ARG A 210 -15.56 -5.93 -11.46
CA ARG A 210 -14.37 -5.11 -11.71
C ARG A 210 -13.11 -5.70 -11.11
N VAL A 211 -13.19 -6.12 -9.86
CA VAL A 211 -12.07 -6.75 -9.15
C VAL A 211 -12.51 -7.97 -8.35
N GLU A 212 -11.56 -8.85 -8.08
CA GLU A 212 -11.73 -10.02 -7.22
C GLU A 212 -10.68 -10.00 -6.11
N LEU A 213 -11.11 -10.36 -4.90
CA LEU A 213 -10.18 -10.60 -3.79
C LEU A 213 -9.39 -11.88 -4.07
N MET A 214 -8.09 -11.75 -4.03
CA MET A 214 -7.19 -12.90 -4.12
C MET A 214 -6.76 -13.35 -2.73
N ASP A 215 -6.09 -12.49 -1.99
CA ASP A 215 -5.48 -12.83 -0.72
C ASP A 215 -5.64 -11.71 0.30
N VAL A 216 -5.54 -12.09 1.57
CA VAL A 216 -5.39 -11.21 2.73
C VAL A 216 -4.15 -11.64 3.52
N ASP A 217 -3.56 -10.71 4.26
CA ASP A 217 -2.37 -10.94 5.09
C ASP A 217 -1.19 -11.58 4.33
N VAL A 218 -0.95 -11.08 3.12
CA VAL A 218 0.20 -11.45 2.26
C VAL A 218 0.99 -10.20 1.88
N PRO A 219 2.27 -10.31 1.52
CA PRO A 219 3.00 -9.18 0.94
C PRO A 219 2.32 -8.66 -0.32
N VAL A 220 2.16 -7.34 -0.41
CA VAL A 220 1.54 -6.66 -1.55
C VAL A 220 2.44 -5.53 -2.06
N ALA A 221 2.28 -5.16 -3.32
CA ALA A 221 2.81 -3.91 -3.85
C ALA A 221 1.69 -2.86 -3.83
N CYS A 222 1.85 -1.80 -3.05
CA CYS A 222 0.89 -0.71 -2.96
C CYS A 222 1.63 0.63 -3.16
N GLY A 223 1.18 1.42 -4.12
CA GLY A 223 1.85 2.69 -4.42
C GLY A 223 3.33 2.56 -4.79
N GLY A 224 3.73 1.47 -5.44
CA GLY A 224 5.11 1.22 -5.83
C GLY A 224 6.00 0.67 -4.71
N VAL A 225 5.47 0.49 -3.49
CA VAL A 225 6.21 0.00 -2.32
C VAL A 225 5.71 -1.38 -1.92
N MET A 226 6.63 -2.26 -1.53
CA MET A 226 6.27 -3.53 -0.91
C MET A 226 5.82 -3.29 0.53
N VAL A 227 4.65 -3.82 0.86
CA VAL A 227 4.09 -3.80 2.22
C VAL A 227 3.88 -5.24 2.67
N ARG A 228 4.44 -5.59 3.82
CA ARG A 228 4.19 -6.87 4.47
C ARG A 228 3.19 -6.71 5.62
N PRO A 229 2.41 -7.74 5.94
CA PRO A 229 1.62 -7.73 7.16
C PRO A 229 2.50 -7.42 8.38
N GLY A 230 2.07 -6.44 9.18
CA GLY A 230 2.82 -6.01 10.36
C GLY A 230 3.82 -4.87 10.15
N ASP A 231 4.17 -4.48 8.91
CA ASP A 231 4.91 -3.25 8.65
C ASP A 231 4.10 -2.05 9.18
N ILE A 232 4.78 -1.03 9.72
CA ILE A 232 4.09 0.14 10.26
C ILE A 232 3.78 1.12 9.14
N ILE A 233 2.51 1.48 9.01
CA ILE A 233 2.03 2.44 8.03
C ILE A 233 1.75 3.76 8.73
N GLY A 234 2.38 4.82 8.23
CA GLY A 234 2.12 6.20 8.64
C GLY A 234 1.48 7.01 7.51
N CYS A 235 0.52 7.84 7.87
CA CYS A 235 -0.11 8.77 6.94
C CYS A 235 -0.39 10.10 7.62
N ASP A 236 -0.07 11.17 6.92
CA ASP A 236 -0.53 12.54 7.20
C ASP A 236 -0.70 13.29 5.88
N TRP A 237 -0.77 14.64 5.93
CA TRP A 237 -1.00 15.45 4.72
C TRP A 237 0.14 15.37 3.71
N ASP A 238 1.34 14.97 4.11
CA ASP A 238 2.49 14.80 3.20
C ASP A 238 2.43 13.48 2.41
N GLY A 239 1.62 12.52 2.84
CA GLY A 239 1.39 11.26 2.13
C GLY A 239 1.46 10.03 3.02
N VAL A 240 1.91 8.91 2.44
CA VAL A 240 1.96 7.61 3.12
C VAL A 240 3.38 7.06 3.12
N VAL A 241 3.86 6.65 4.29
CA VAL A 241 5.14 6.00 4.49
C VAL A 241 4.95 4.58 5.03
N VAL A 242 5.82 3.67 4.63
CA VAL A 242 5.92 2.30 5.12
C VAL A 242 7.20 2.16 5.93
N VAL A 243 7.11 1.75 7.19
CA VAL A 243 8.28 1.43 8.00
C VAL A 243 8.36 -0.09 8.15
N PRO A 244 9.33 -0.75 7.49
CA PRO A 244 9.54 -2.16 7.68
C PRO A 244 9.79 -2.49 9.15
N ILE A 245 9.09 -3.49 9.67
CA ILE A 245 9.10 -3.80 11.11
C ILE A 245 10.50 -4.14 11.63
N GLU A 246 11.35 -4.70 10.77
CA GLU A 246 12.73 -5.06 11.14
C GLU A 246 13.61 -3.88 11.52
N VAL A 247 13.36 -2.68 10.95
CA VAL A 247 14.14 -1.45 11.21
C VAL A 247 13.36 -0.41 12.02
N ALA A 248 12.13 -0.74 12.45
CA ALA A 248 11.22 0.25 13.04
C ALA A 248 11.76 0.93 14.31
N GLU A 249 12.51 0.22 15.16
CA GLU A 249 13.11 0.79 16.37
C GLU A 249 14.21 1.80 16.05
N ASP A 250 15.08 1.46 15.08
CA ASP A 250 16.15 2.37 14.64
C ASP A 250 15.55 3.62 13.98
N VAL A 251 14.54 3.42 13.11
CA VAL A 251 13.80 4.54 12.49
C VAL A 251 13.15 5.43 13.55
N LEU A 252 12.52 4.83 14.58
CA LEU A 252 11.90 5.56 15.66
C LEU A 252 12.92 6.43 16.41
N TYR A 253 14.11 5.87 16.70
CA TYR A 253 15.20 6.59 17.34
C TYR A 253 15.63 7.82 16.53
N PHE A 254 15.96 7.62 15.24
CA PHE A 254 16.42 8.73 14.39
C PHE A 254 15.32 9.76 14.16
N ALA A 255 14.09 9.33 13.87
CA ALA A 255 12.96 10.23 13.67
C ALA A 255 12.67 11.10 14.92
N ALA A 256 12.76 10.51 16.12
CA ALA A 256 12.56 11.25 17.36
C ALA A 256 13.64 12.32 17.55
N ARG A 257 14.91 11.99 17.30
CA ARG A 257 16.02 12.96 17.38
C ARG A 257 15.83 14.10 16.39
N ILE A 258 15.52 13.79 15.14
CA ILE A 258 15.31 14.78 14.08
C ILE A 258 14.13 15.69 14.44
N ALA A 259 13.01 15.13 14.88
CA ALA A 259 11.85 15.91 15.31
C ALA A 259 12.17 16.89 16.45
N ILE A 260 12.99 16.48 17.42
CA ILE A 260 13.45 17.33 18.53
C ILE A 260 14.32 18.47 18.02
N ASP A 261 15.33 18.16 17.21
CA ASP A 261 16.27 19.16 16.71
C ASP A 261 15.58 20.18 15.78
N ASP A 262 14.66 19.72 14.94
CA ASP A 262 13.81 20.57 14.10
C ASP A 262 12.93 21.52 14.93
N LYS A 263 12.28 21.01 15.97
CA LYS A 263 11.44 21.83 16.83
C LYS A 263 12.26 22.85 17.62
N LYS A 264 13.47 22.50 18.10
CA LYS A 264 14.40 23.46 18.72
C LYS A 264 14.80 24.57 17.76
N SER A 265 15.20 24.18 16.53
CA SER A 265 15.56 25.15 15.48
C SER A 265 14.41 26.09 15.18
N ARG A 266 13.20 25.55 15.02
CA ARG A 266 11.98 26.31 14.74
C ARG A 266 11.60 27.23 15.92
N ARG A 267 11.83 26.81 17.16
CA ARG A 267 11.62 27.64 18.35
C ARG A 267 12.45 28.91 18.29
N ASN A 268 13.73 28.81 17.94
CA ASN A 268 14.62 29.96 17.76
C ASN A 268 14.12 30.92 16.66
N LEU A 269 13.48 30.39 15.60
CA LEU A 269 12.87 31.22 14.55
C LEU A 269 11.60 31.91 15.05
N TYR A 270 10.78 31.26 15.86
CA TYR A 270 9.61 31.85 16.49
C TYR A 270 9.99 33.05 17.36
N GLU A 271 11.04 32.92 18.18
CA GLU A 271 11.58 34.02 19.00
C GLU A 271 12.04 35.21 18.15
N LYS A 272 12.81 34.93 17.09
CA LYS A 272 13.25 35.99 16.15
C LYS A 272 12.09 36.71 15.45
N LEU A 273 10.98 36.00 15.22
CA LEU A 273 9.79 36.55 14.58
C LEU A 273 8.77 37.12 15.55
N GLY A 274 9.05 37.10 16.87
CA GLY A 274 8.12 37.53 17.92
C GLY A 274 6.83 36.72 17.98
N ARG A 275 6.85 35.45 17.53
CA ARG A 275 5.69 34.56 17.56
C ARG A 275 5.55 33.87 18.91
N LYS A 276 4.32 33.70 19.35
CA LYS A 276 4.04 32.87 20.54
C LYS A 276 4.27 31.40 20.17
N PRO A 277 4.95 30.63 21.06
CA PRO A 277 5.12 29.20 20.89
C PRO A 277 3.79 28.46 20.77
N ASP A 278 3.78 27.44 19.94
CA ASP A 278 2.69 26.49 19.77
C ASP A 278 3.24 25.04 19.74
N GLU A 279 2.40 24.07 19.49
CA GLU A 279 2.75 22.64 19.44
C GLU A 279 3.84 22.30 18.41
N THR A 280 4.01 23.15 17.37
CA THR A 280 5.00 22.90 16.32
C THR A 280 6.43 23.17 16.79
N VAL A 281 6.61 23.79 17.94
CA VAL A 281 7.91 24.13 18.56
C VAL A 281 8.08 23.54 19.98
N ASP A 282 7.14 22.72 20.42
CA ASP A 282 7.21 21.99 21.71
C ASP A 282 8.13 20.77 21.56
N TRP A 283 9.41 21.00 21.70
CA TRP A 283 10.43 19.94 21.66
C TRP A 283 10.56 19.23 23.00
N GLU A 284 10.24 19.89 24.11
CA GLU A 284 10.34 19.39 25.47
C GLU A 284 9.44 18.15 25.67
N SER A 285 8.18 18.26 25.27
CA SER A 285 7.23 17.14 25.34
C SER A 285 7.66 15.96 24.47
N VAL A 286 8.26 16.21 23.29
CA VAL A 286 8.79 15.16 22.42
C VAL A 286 9.99 14.47 23.08
N ALA A 287 10.93 15.23 23.64
CA ALA A 287 12.10 14.70 24.31
C ALA A 287 11.73 13.89 25.56
N ASP A 288 10.78 14.36 26.37
CA ASP A 288 10.31 13.62 27.54
C ASP A 288 9.63 12.30 27.16
N TYR A 289 8.84 12.30 26.09
CA TYR A 289 8.17 11.09 25.63
C TYR A 289 9.13 10.02 25.10
N PHE A 290 10.21 10.41 24.43
CA PHE A 290 11.19 9.49 23.85
C PHE A 290 12.45 9.29 24.69
N LYS A 291 12.48 9.79 25.94
CA LYS A 291 13.67 9.72 26.81
C LYS A 291 14.21 8.31 27.06
N ASP A 292 13.36 7.30 26.93
CA ASP A 292 13.71 5.89 27.12
C ASP A 292 14.52 5.29 25.97
N ILE A 293 14.54 5.97 24.80
CA ILE A 293 15.29 5.52 23.61
C ILE A 293 16.36 6.50 23.17
N LEU A 294 16.38 7.73 23.70
CA LEU A 294 17.34 8.79 23.36
C LEU A 294 18.55 8.76 24.31
#